data_32c71f6e6768a08eb67803bf2d701059
#
_entry.id   32c71f6e6768a08eb67803bf2d701059
#
_cell.length_a   1.000
_cell.length_b   1.000
_cell.length_c   1.000
_cell.angle_alpha   90.00
_cell.angle_beta   90.00
_cell.angle_gamma   90.00
#
_symmetry.space_group_name_H-M   'P 1'
#
loop_
_entity.id
_entity.type
_entity.pdbx_description
1 polymer ?
#
loop_
_entity_poly.entity_id
_entity_poly.type
_entity_poly.pdbx_seq_one_letter_code
_entity_poly.pdbx_strand_id
1 'polypeptide(L)'
;MRVSGKIHKTAFLIAGVVFLLFVSAHLCEASAAVIKGETIKAAVRAYIEKNMPWSKGAVRVRFTGTVSDLTLTGNKINCRVLSKKNEDFIGGSTFTVRFYENNTFLNGKTVRVKIDVLMDVVVSAQPLRRNIKISHNDVKLVKKWFSRSPSNIISSLNNVVGMKLRSSVRTNTEITGNMVRSIPMVKRGKPVRIIFENGPMRITTIGLAEQNGMHGELIKVRNVSSKKIIYVRVTGNSLAKVEF
;
A
#
# COMPACT_ATOMS: atom_id res chain seq x y z
N MET A 1 -78.29 -84.63 33.14
CA MET A 1 -79.06 -84.15 31.98
C MET A 1 -78.13 -83.37 31.05
N ARG A 2 -77.66 -83.95 30.01
CA ARG A 2 -77.79 -83.61 28.58
C ARG A 2 -77.95 -82.08 28.38
N VAL A 3 -77.06 -81.39 27.55
CA VAL A 3 -76.97 -81.46 26.10
C VAL A 3 -75.67 -80.71 25.71
N SER A 4 -74.75 -81.32 25.05
CA SER A 4 -74.38 -81.28 23.61
C SER A 4 -74.45 -79.91 22.94
N GLY A 5 -73.37 -79.48 22.38
CA GLY A 5 -73.34 -78.34 21.47
C GLY A 5 -71.94 -78.03 20.85
N LYS A 6 -71.69 -78.74 19.84
CA LYS A 6 -71.01 -78.50 18.59
C LYS A 6 -69.80 -77.46 18.54
N ILE A 7 -68.71 -78.04 18.15
CA ILE A 7 -67.51 -77.51 17.64
C ILE A 7 -67.77 -76.76 16.33
N HIS A 8 -67.39 -75.50 16.24
CA HIS A 8 -67.13 -74.85 14.96
C HIS A 8 -65.69 -74.34 14.92
N LYS A 9 -64.93 -74.96 14.09
CA LYS A 9 -63.63 -74.52 13.64
C LYS A 9 -63.81 -73.30 12.76
N THR A 10 -63.35 -72.16 13.18
CA THR A 10 -63.12 -71.03 12.30
C THR A 10 -61.63 -70.78 12.27
N ALA A 11 -61.07 -71.02 11.08
CA ALA A 11 -59.72 -70.72 10.76
C ALA A 11 -59.48 -69.18 10.78
N PHE A 12 -58.63 -68.72 11.69
CA PHE A 12 -58.24 -67.36 11.71
C PHE A 12 -57.06 -67.19 10.71
N LEU A 13 -57.39 -66.57 9.59
CA LEU A 13 -56.42 -66.13 8.58
C LEU A 13 -55.59 -65.00 9.18
N ILE A 14 -54.34 -65.26 9.53
CA ILE A 14 -53.37 -64.23 9.93
C ILE A 14 -52.91 -63.49 8.66
N ALA A 15 -53.58 -62.40 8.37
CA ALA A 15 -53.05 -61.42 7.34
C ALA A 15 -51.90 -60.68 7.96
N GLY A 16 -50.68 -61.13 7.62
CA GLY A 16 -49.45 -60.42 7.91
C GLY A 16 -49.38 -59.11 7.13
N VAL A 17 -49.70 -58.01 7.79
CA VAL A 17 -49.41 -56.65 7.25
C VAL A 17 -47.92 -56.45 7.34
N VAL A 18 -47.23 -56.68 6.20
CA VAL A 18 -45.85 -56.25 5.97
C VAL A 18 -45.93 -54.75 5.86
N PHE A 19 -45.65 -54.03 6.94
CA PHE A 19 -45.42 -52.60 6.94
C PHE A 19 -44.06 -52.35 6.31
N LEU A 20 -44.03 -52.13 4.99
CA LEU A 20 -42.85 -51.71 4.25
C LEU A 20 -42.52 -50.27 4.66
N LEU A 21 -41.64 -50.12 5.67
CA LEU A 21 -41.00 -48.84 5.98
C LEU A 21 -40.20 -48.42 4.76
N PHE A 22 -40.77 -47.62 3.87
CA PHE A 22 -40.05 -46.80 2.91
C PHE A 22 -39.27 -45.77 3.74
N VAL A 23 -38.06 -46.12 4.15
CA VAL A 23 -37.06 -45.15 4.53
C VAL A 23 -36.69 -44.45 3.21
N SER A 24 -37.39 -43.36 2.94
CA SER A 24 -36.97 -42.40 1.93
C SER A 24 -35.63 -41.82 2.43
N ALA A 25 -34.54 -42.49 2.07
CA ALA A 25 -33.23 -41.88 2.15
C ALA A 25 -33.30 -40.65 1.24
N HIS A 26 -33.55 -39.49 1.85
CA HIS A 26 -33.29 -38.23 1.19
C HIS A 26 -31.76 -38.20 0.98
N LEU A 27 -31.33 -38.70 -0.18
CA LEU A 27 -30.05 -38.41 -0.72
C LEU A 27 -30.01 -36.88 -0.82
N CYS A 28 -29.40 -36.25 0.17
CA CYS A 28 -29.03 -34.85 0.10
C CYS A 28 -28.01 -34.78 -1.05
N GLU A 29 -28.51 -34.51 -2.26
CA GLU A 29 -27.66 -34.26 -3.39
C GLU A 29 -26.82 -33.02 -3.02
N ALA A 30 -25.58 -33.26 -2.63
CA ALA A 30 -24.62 -32.23 -2.39
C ALA A 30 -24.41 -31.51 -3.74
N SER A 31 -25.05 -30.35 -3.89
CA SER A 31 -24.95 -29.55 -5.10
C SER A 31 -23.50 -29.15 -5.33
N ALA A 32 -22.94 -29.63 -6.43
CA ALA A 32 -21.60 -29.25 -6.87
C ALA A 32 -21.65 -27.83 -7.45
N ALA A 33 -21.11 -26.86 -6.74
CA ALA A 33 -20.99 -25.49 -7.23
C ALA A 33 -19.68 -25.31 -8.00
N VAL A 34 -19.78 -24.93 -9.27
CA VAL A 34 -18.62 -24.57 -10.10
C VAL A 34 -18.33 -23.07 -9.98
N ILE A 35 -17.25 -22.73 -9.33
CA ILE A 35 -16.77 -21.36 -9.22
C ILE A 35 -15.83 -21.08 -10.39
N LYS A 36 -16.26 -20.20 -11.29
CA LYS A 36 -15.46 -19.84 -12.47
C LYS A 36 -14.21 -19.07 -12.08
N GLY A 37 -13.09 -19.33 -12.78
CA GLY A 37 -11.83 -18.63 -12.58
C GLY A 37 -11.96 -17.11 -12.68
N GLU A 38 -12.89 -16.60 -13.53
CA GLU A 38 -13.18 -15.16 -13.64
C GLU A 38 -13.82 -14.58 -12.37
N THR A 39 -14.67 -15.34 -11.67
CA THR A 39 -15.24 -14.93 -10.38
C THR A 39 -14.13 -14.82 -9.33
N ILE A 40 -13.17 -15.76 -9.34
CA ILE A 40 -12.00 -15.72 -8.45
C ILE A 40 -11.13 -14.49 -8.74
N LYS A 41 -10.89 -14.19 -10.02
CA LYS A 41 -10.14 -12.98 -10.44
C LYS A 41 -10.88 -11.70 -10.03
N ALA A 42 -12.21 -11.65 -10.18
CA ALA A 42 -13.02 -10.52 -9.78
C ALA A 42 -12.94 -10.26 -8.26
N ALA A 43 -13.00 -11.31 -7.44
CA ALA A 43 -12.85 -11.21 -5.99
C ALA A 43 -11.46 -10.65 -5.59
N VAL A 44 -10.39 -11.13 -6.23
CA VAL A 44 -9.03 -10.61 -6.00
C VAL A 44 -8.91 -9.16 -6.44
N ARG A 45 -9.48 -8.77 -7.58
CA ARG A 45 -9.49 -7.38 -8.06
C ARG A 45 -10.21 -6.46 -7.07
N ALA A 46 -11.41 -6.84 -6.63
CA ALA A 46 -12.17 -6.08 -5.63
C ALA A 46 -11.41 -5.93 -4.30
N TYR A 47 -10.72 -6.99 -3.86
CA TYR A 47 -9.87 -6.96 -2.67
C TYR A 47 -8.72 -5.95 -2.83
N ILE A 48 -8.01 -5.97 -3.98
CA ILE A 48 -6.93 -5.03 -4.29
C ILE A 48 -7.46 -3.61 -4.26
N GLU A 49 -8.56 -3.31 -4.97
CA GLU A 49 -9.16 -1.98 -5.05
C GLU A 49 -9.62 -1.44 -3.68
N LYS A 50 -10.04 -2.33 -2.78
CA LYS A 50 -10.47 -1.95 -1.43
C LYS A 50 -9.30 -1.65 -0.49
N ASN A 51 -8.18 -2.35 -0.63
CA ASN A 51 -7.08 -2.31 0.35
C ASN A 51 -5.83 -1.58 -0.14
N MET A 52 -5.74 -1.27 -1.44
CA MET A 52 -4.61 -0.54 -2.00
C MET A 52 -4.56 0.91 -1.49
N PRO A 53 -3.36 1.48 -1.25
CA PRO A 53 -3.20 2.89 -0.86
C PRO A 53 -3.30 3.87 -2.05
N TRP A 54 -3.47 3.37 -3.27
CA TRP A 54 -3.41 4.13 -4.51
C TRP A 54 -4.80 4.62 -4.94
N SER A 55 -4.84 5.73 -5.66
CA SER A 55 -6.10 6.26 -6.21
C SER A 55 -6.71 5.32 -7.25
N LYS A 56 -8.04 5.26 -7.29
CA LYS A 56 -8.77 4.52 -8.34
C LYS A 56 -8.35 5.05 -9.72
N GLY A 57 -8.06 4.13 -10.65
CA GLY A 57 -7.57 4.48 -11.99
C GLY A 57 -6.04 4.63 -12.10
N ALA A 58 -5.32 4.76 -10.98
CA ALA A 58 -3.87 4.75 -10.97
C ALA A 58 -3.26 3.34 -10.86
N VAL A 59 -4.05 2.29 -10.97
CA VAL A 59 -3.61 0.89 -10.80
C VAL A 59 -4.07 0.04 -11.97
N ARG A 60 -3.16 -0.79 -12.49
CA ARG A 60 -3.43 -1.85 -13.47
C ARG A 60 -3.11 -3.20 -12.88
N VAL A 61 -4.11 -4.07 -12.80
CA VAL A 61 -3.96 -5.44 -12.30
C VAL A 61 -3.94 -6.41 -13.48
N ARG A 62 -2.85 -7.13 -13.63
CA ARG A 62 -2.70 -8.20 -14.63
C ARG A 62 -2.52 -9.53 -13.92
N PHE A 63 -3.39 -10.50 -14.23
CA PHE A 63 -3.26 -11.85 -13.69
C PHE A 63 -2.16 -12.60 -14.44
N THR A 64 -1.27 -13.26 -13.69
CA THR A 64 -0.18 -14.06 -14.25
C THR A 64 -0.53 -15.54 -14.11
N GLY A 65 -0.67 -16.19 -15.26
CA GLY A 65 -1.11 -17.60 -15.35
C GLY A 65 -2.63 -17.77 -15.42
N THR A 66 -3.04 -19.00 -15.65
CA THR A 66 -4.44 -19.40 -15.75
C THR A 66 -5.04 -19.62 -14.38
N VAL A 67 -6.15 -18.99 -14.09
CA VAL A 67 -6.98 -19.28 -12.91
C VAL A 67 -8.08 -20.21 -13.37
N SER A 68 -7.88 -21.52 -13.15
CA SER A 68 -8.87 -22.54 -13.55
C SER A 68 -10.08 -22.49 -12.65
N ASP A 69 -11.21 -22.96 -13.18
CA ASP A 69 -12.45 -23.16 -12.45
C ASP A 69 -12.22 -24.12 -11.26
N LEU A 70 -13.04 -24.00 -10.25
CA LEU A 70 -12.99 -24.80 -9.05
C LEU A 70 -14.37 -25.37 -8.76
N THR A 71 -14.47 -26.69 -8.72
CA THR A 71 -15.70 -27.38 -8.30
C THR A 71 -15.65 -27.65 -6.82
N LEU A 72 -16.66 -27.20 -6.09
CA LEU A 72 -16.82 -27.38 -4.65
C LEU A 72 -18.19 -27.96 -4.37
N THR A 73 -18.25 -28.82 -3.36
CA THR A 73 -19.51 -29.37 -2.85
C THR A 73 -20.00 -28.47 -1.71
N GLY A 74 -21.19 -27.89 -1.84
CA GLY A 74 -21.78 -27.01 -0.83
C GLY A 74 -22.86 -26.08 -1.39
N ASN A 75 -23.77 -25.60 -0.50
CA ASN A 75 -24.94 -24.81 -0.90
C ASN A 75 -24.74 -23.28 -0.75
N LYS A 76 -23.93 -22.83 0.22
CA LYS A 76 -23.67 -21.40 0.50
C LYS A 76 -22.17 -21.16 0.65
N ILE A 77 -21.46 -21.06 -0.46
CA ILE A 77 -20.01 -20.90 -0.48
C ILE A 77 -19.66 -19.41 -0.42
N ASN A 78 -18.93 -19.02 0.62
CA ASN A 78 -18.35 -17.71 0.79
C ASN A 78 -16.86 -17.75 0.46
N CYS A 79 -16.30 -16.66 -0.03
CA CYS A 79 -14.86 -16.57 -0.25
C CYS A 79 -14.23 -15.42 0.57
N ARG A 80 -13.01 -15.65 1.02
CA ARG A 80 -12.15 -14.63 1.66
C ARG A 80 -10.83 -14.55 0.91
N VAL A 81 -10.44 -13.34 0.55
CA VAL A 81 -9.14 -13.09 -0.09
C VAL A 81 -8.14 -12.68 0.98
N LEU A 82 -6.97 -13.29 0.93
CA LEU A 82 -5.87 -13.02 1.85
C LEU A 82 -4.64 -12.56 1.05
N SER A 83 -3.93 -11.58 1.58
CA SER A 83 -2.63 -11.11 1.09
C SER A 83 -1.54 -11.36 2.12
N LYS A 84 -0.30 -11.05 1.78
CA LYS A 84 0.80 -10.97 2.75
C LYS A 84 0.51 -9.86 3.77
N LYS A 85 1.05 -9.99 4.99
CA LYS A 85 0.84 -9.04 6.09
C LYS A 85 1.22 -7.59 5.74
N ASN A 86 2.28 -7.40 4.94
CA ASN A 86 2.77 -6.09 4.51
C ASN A 86 2.75 -6.04 2.97
N GLU A 87 1.58 -6.21 2.36
CA GLU A 87 1.40 -6.10 0.92
C GLU A 87 1.43 -4.60 0.53
N ASP A 88 2.33 -4.23 -0.38
CA ASP A 88 2.48 -2.86 -0.88
C ASP A 88 1.63 -2.56 -2.13
N PHE A 89 0.96 -3.58 -2.65
CA PHE A 89 0.12 -3.51 -3.85
C PHE A 89 0.82 -2.91 -5.07
N ILE A 90 2.10 -3.26 -5.24
CA ILE A 90 2.88 -2.91 -6.43
C ILE A 90 3.81 -4.06 -6.83
N GLY A 91 3.93 -4.31 -8.12
CA GLY A 91 4.76 -5.40 -8.64
C GLY A 91 4.11 -6.76 -8.60
N GLY A 92 4.90 -7.80 -8.41
CA GLY A 92 4.43 -9.18 -8.34
C GLY A 92 3.87 -9.53 -6.98
N SER A 93 2.57 -9.79 -6.90
CA SER A 93 1.86 -10.11 -5.66
C SER A 93 1.13 -11.45 -5.77
N THR A 94 0.94 -12.10 -4.63
CA THR A 94 0.24 -13.38 -4.54
C THR A 94 -0.88 -13.28 -3.52
N PHE A 95 -2.08 -13.62 -3.95
CA PHE A 95 -3.28 -13.64 -3.13
C PHE A 95 -3.78 -15.07 -2.98
N THR A 96 -4.30 -15.41 -1.80
CA THR A 96 -4.95 -16.69 -1.55
C THR A 96 -6.44 -16.45 -1.37
N VAL A 97 -7.25 -17.03 -2.25
CA VAL A 97 -8.70 -17.04 -2.12
C VAL A 97 -9.08 -18.31 -1.39
N ARG A 98 -9.67 -18.20 -0.20
CA ARG A 98 -10.16 -19.32 0.60
C ARG A 98 -11.67 -19.37 0.53
N PHE A 99 -12.21 -20.55 0.32
CA PHE A 99 -13.63 -20.84 0.22
C PHE A 99 -14.12 -21.53 1.48
N TYR A 100 -15.28 -21.10 1.96
CA TYR A 100 -15.88 -21.57 3.19
C TYR A 100 -17.38 -21.84 2.98
N GLU A 101 -17.90 -22.86 3.65
CA GLU A 101 -19.33 -23.07 3.87
C GLU A 101 -19.59 -23.04 5.37
N ASN A 102 -20.55 -22.22 5.83
CA ASN A 102 -20.89 -22.07 7.24
C ASN A 102 -19.65 -21.93 8.16
N ASN A 103 -18.64 -21.14 7.75
CA ASN A 103 -17.33 -20.97 8.40
C ASN A 103 -16.37 -22.18 8.35
N THR A 104 -16.76 -23.30 7.77
CA THR A 104 -15.88 -24.46 7.55
C THR A 104 -15.07 -24.25 6.28
N PHE A 105 -13.75 -24.41 6.36
CA PHE A 105 -12.86 -24.31 5.21
C PHE A 105 -13.06 -25.46 4.23
N LEU A 106 -13.33 -25.15 2.97
CA LEU A 106 -13.50 -26.13 1.90
C LEU A 106 -12.24 -26.26 1.04
N ASN A 107 -11.72 -25.14 0.53
CA ASN A 107 -10.60 -25.14 -0.39
C ASN A 107 -9.92 -23.78 -0.43
N GLY A 108 -8.71 -23.71 -1.01
CA GLY A 108 -7.97 -22.50 -1.26
C GLY A 108 -7.32 -22.46 -2.64
N LYS A 109 -7.41 -21.31 -3.32
CA LYS A 109 -6.80 -21.07 -4.62
C LYS A 109 -5.79 -19.93 -4.53
N THR A 110 -4.58 -20.17 -4.99
CA THR A 110 -3.55 -19.14 -5.07
C THR A 110 -3.62 -18.43 -6.43
N VAL A 111 -3.66 -17.11 -6.39
CA VAL A 111 -3.75 -16.26 -7.57
C VAL A 111 -2.54 -15.32 -7.59
N ARG A 112 -1.78 -15.35 -8.68
CA ARG A 112 -0.65 -14.45 -8.89
C ARG A 112 -1.07 -13.30 -9.78
N VAL A 113 -0.67 -12.10 -9.39
CA VAL A 113 -0.97 -10.87 -10.14
C VAL A 113 0.29 -10.03 -10.28
N LYS A 114 0.32 -9.22 -11.33
CA LYS A 114 1.26 -8.12 -11.48
C LYS A 114 0.50 -6.81 -11.39
N ILE A 115 0.87 -5.98 -10.45
CA ILE A 115 0.22 -4.70 -10.16
C ILE A 115 1.16 -3.60 -10.63
N ASP A 116 0.72 -2.80 -11.62
CA ASP A 116 1.43 -1.61 -12.06
C ASP A 116 0.71 -0.38 -11.49
N VAL A 117 1.48 0.58 -10.98
CA VAL A 117 0.96 1.80 -10.37
C VAL A 117 1.43 3.02 -11.14
N LEU A 118 0.49 3.93 -11.42
CA LEU A 118 0.76 5.22 -12.05
C LEU A 118 1.13 6.24 -10.98
N MET A 119 2.36 6.74 -11.04
CA MET A 119 2.87 7.71 -10.06
C MET A 119 3.38 8.96 -10.76
N ASP A 120 3.27 10.10 -10.09
CA ASP A 120 3.93 11.32 -10.48
C ASP A 120 5.43 11.23 -10.20
N VAL A 121 6.25 11.60 -11.17
CA VAL A 121 7.72 11.55 -11.12
C VAL A 121 8.30 12.83 -11.68
N VAL A 122 9.26 13.39 -10.98
CA VAL A 122 10.05 14.51 -11.48
C VAL A 122 11.10 14.00 -12.44
N VAL A 123 11.09 14.53 -13.66
CA VAL A 123 12.12 14.25 -14.67
C VAL A 123 12.80 15.54 -15.14
N SER A 124 14.03 15.42 -15.63
CA SER A 124 14.73 16.54 -16.27
C SER A 124 14.01 16.96 -17.55
N ALA A 125 13.77 18.26 -17.72
CA ALA A 125 13.21 18.84 -18.95
C ALA A 125 14.25 18.96 -20.06
N GLN A 126 15.53 19.11 -19.69
CA GLN A 126 16.70 19.28 -20.57
C GLN A 126 17.93 18.57 -19.98
N PRO A 127 19.03 18.44 -20.70
CA PRO A 127 20.28 17.91 -20.16
C PRO A 127 20.79 18.82 -19.05
N LEU A 128 21.11 18.26 -17.88
CA LEU A 128 21.60 19.03 -16.75
C LEU A 128 23.00 18.55 -16.34
N ARG A 129 23.88 19.49 -16.05
CA ARG A 129 25.26 19.21 -15.62
C ARG A 129 25.33 18.97 -14.10
N ARG A 130 26.33 18.21 -13.68
CA ARG A 130 26.68 18.05 -12.25
C ARG A 130 26.88 19.43 -11.59
N ASN A 131 26.45 19.52 -10.32
CA ASN A 131 26.55 20.72 -9.47
C ASN A 131 25.67 21.92 -9.89
N ILE A 132 24.85 21.81 -10.93
CA ILE A 132 23.88 22.86 -11.24
C ILE A 132 22.82 22.94 -10.12
N LYS A 133 22.37 24.13 -9.80
CA LYS A 133 21.21 24.38 -8.97
C LYS A 133 19.95 24.24 -9.84
N ILE A 134 19.08 23.33 -9.50
CA ILE A 134 17.89 23.01 -10.28
C ILE A 134 16.86 24.14 -10.13
N SER A 135 16.39 24.65 -11.26
CA SER A 135 15.30 25.62 -11.37
C SER A 135 14.00 24.94 -11.78
N HIS A 136 12.87 25.67 -11.74
CA HIS A 136 11.59 25.15 -12.21
C HIS A 136 11.61 24.76 -13.70
N ASN A 137 12.36 25.47 -14.53
CA ASN A 137 12.47 25.22 -15.98
C ASN A 137 13.33 23.98 -16.31
N ASP A 138 14.12 23.51 -15.37
CA ASP A 138 15.03 22.38 -15.54
C ASP A 138 14.33 21.03 -15.37
N VAL A 139 13.15 21.02 -14.78
CA VAL A 139 12.43 19.82 -14.38
C VAL A 139 10.93 19.92 -14.71
N LYS A 140 10.31 18.78 -14.93
CA LYS A 140 8.88 18.66 -15.16
C LYS A 140 8.32 17.45 -14.42
N LEU A 141 7.04 17.50 -14.08
CA LEU A 141 6.30 16.39 -13.49
C LEU A 141 5.67 15.58 -14.62
N VAL A 142 5.88 14.27 -14.60
CA VAL A 142 5.26 13.33 -15.56
C VAL A 142 4.65 12.17 -14.83
N LYS A 143 3.57 11.59 -15.38
CA LYS A 143 2.99 10.34 -14.88
C LYS A 143 3.67 9.15 -15.54
N LYS A 144 4.13 8.18 -14.73
CA LYS A 144 4.80 6.99 -15.22
C LYS A 144 4.28 5.73 -14.52
N TRP A 145 4.17 4.62 -15.25
CA TRP A 145 3.80 3.32 -14.72
C TRP A 145 5.00 2.60 -14.11
N PHE A 146 4.84 2.14 -12.88
CA PHE A 146 5.85 1.37 -12.16
C PHE A 146 5.35 -0.04 -11.90
N SER A 147 6.18 -1.04 -12.22
CA SER A 147 5.93 -2.46 -11.97
C SER A 147 6.65 -2.99 -10.72
N ARG A 148 7.24 -2.12 -9.93
CA ARG A 148 7.85 -2.38 -8.62
C ARG A 148 7.98 -1.06 -7.88
N SER A 149 8.02 -1.14 -6.56
CA SER A 149 8.19 0.05 -5.73
C SER A 149 9.53 0.73 -6.06
N PRO A 150 9.51 1.96 -6.58
CA PRO A 150 10.74 2.67 -6.87
C PRO A 150 11.33 3.23 -5.58
N SER A 151 12.63 3.07 -5.40
CA SER A 151 13.34 3.66 -4.26
C SER A 151 13.68 5.12 -4.55
N ASN A 152 13.43 5.99 -3.56
CA ASN A 152 13.86 7.40 -3.58
C ASN A 152 13.33 8.26 -4.75
N ILE A 153 12.15 7.91 -5.29
CA ILE A 153 11.51 8.76 -6.30
C ILE A 153 11.05 10.09 -5.69
N ILE A 154 11.12 11.15 -6.49
CA ILE A 154 10.63 12.47 -6.12
C ILE A 154 9.35 12.73 -6.93
N SER A 155 8.24 12.91 -6.22
CA SER A 155 6.89 13.10 -6.79
C SER A 155 6.41 14.56 -6.78
N SER A 156 7.25 15.51 -6.35
CA SER A 156 6.90 16.93 -6.31
C SER A 156 8.08 17.80 -6.74
N LEU A 157 7.82 18.81 -7.58
CA LEU A 157 8.83 19.77 -8.04
C LEU A 157 9.43 20.54 -6.86
N ASN A 158 8.64 20.86 -5.84
CA ASN A 158 9.10 21.60 -4.67
C ASN A 158 10.21 20.86 -3.89
N ASN A 159 10.25 19.54 -4.01
CA ASN A 159 11.25 18.71 -3.33
C ASN A 159 12.58 18.64 -4.05
N VAL A 160 12.70 19.24 -5.26
CA VAL A 160 13.93 19.18 -6.07
C VAL A 160 14.40 20.55 -6.51
N VAL A 161 13.49 21.50 -6.71
CA VAL A 161 13.83 22.87 -7.07
C VAL A 161 14.66 23.51 -5.94
N GLY A 162 15.75 24.18 -6.32
CA GLY A 162 16.70 24.76 -5.37
C GLY A 162 17.80 23.82 -4.92
N MET A 163 17.66 22.50 -5.13
CA MET A 163 18.73 21.52 -4.84
C MET A 163 19.83 21.54 -5.90
N LYS A 164 20.97 20.93 -5.61
CA LYS A 164 22.06 20.70 -6.57
C LYS A 164 22.11 19.25 -7.01
N LEU A 165 22.36 19.04 -8.33
CA LEU A 165 22.64 17.72 -8.87
C LEU A 165 24.01 17.19 -8.40
N ARG A 166 24.06 15.91 -8.05
CA ARG A 166 25.29 15.17 -7.73
C ARG A 166 26.01 14.63 -8.97
N SER A 167 25.24 14.35 -10.04
CA SER A 167 25.73 13.82 -11.33
C SER A 167 24.98 14.49 -12.48
N SER A 168 25.59 14.51 -13.68
CA SER A 168 24.90 14.98 -14.87
C SER A 168 23.78 14.01 -15.27
N VAL A 169 22.69 14.55 -15.81
CA VAL A 169 21.53 13.79 -16.29
C VAL A 169 21.13 14.21 -17.69
N ARG A 170 20.58 13.28 -18.46
CA ARG A 170 20.04 13.54 -19.79
C ARG A 170 18.59 14.01 -19.69
N THR A 171 18.05 14.56 -20.77
CA THR A 171 16.62 14.90 -20.89
C THR A 171 15.76 13.68 -20.56
N ASN A 172 14.61 13.93 -19.92
CA ASN A 172 13.63 12.91 -19.50
C ASN A 172 14.18 11.83 -18.52
N THR A 173 15.32 12.12 -17.87
CA THR A 173 15.85 11.25 -16.80
C THR A 173 15.08 11.50 -15.51
N GLU A 174 14.64 10.42 -14.83
CA GLU A 174 14.00 10.50 -13.51
C GLU A 174 14.98 11.04 -12.48
N ILE A 175 14.55 12.09 -11.76
CA ILE A 175 15.35 12.67 -10.69
C ILE A 175 15.01 11.95 -9.39
N THR A 176 15.97 11.25 -8.84
CA THR A 176 15.84 10.55 -7.55
C THR A 176 16.53 11.31 -6.42
N GLY A 177 16.13 11.03 -5.17
CA GLY A 177 16.73 11.66 -4.00
C GLY A 177 18.25 11.47 -3.90
N ASN A 178 18.77 10.35 -4.42
CA ASN A 178 20.22 10.10 -4.44
C ASN A 178 20.98 10.98 -5.45
N MET A 179 20.30 11.50 -6.47
CA MET A 179 20.90 12.36 -7.51
C MET A 179 20.96 13.81 -7.11
N VAL A 180 20.30 14.20 -6.03
CA VAL A 180 20.26 15.59 -5.57
C VAL A 180 20.86 15.76 -4.19
N ARG A 181 21.21 16.98 -3.87
CA ARG A 181 21.65 17.40 -2.53
C ARG A 181 21.10 18.78 -2.20
N SER A 182 20.70 18.98 -1.00
CA SER A 182 20.28 20.28 -0.49
C SER A 182 21.48 21.23 -0.40
N ILE A 183 21.22 22.51 -0.57
CA ILE A 183 22.22 23.57 -0.37
C ILE A 183 21.96 24.17 1.00
N PRO A 184 22.90 24.10 1.94
CA PRO A 184 22.69 24.72 3.25
C PRO A 184 22.61 26.25 3.08
N MET A 185 21.62 26.86 3.75
CA MET A 185 21.43 28.31 3.78
C MET A 185 22.50 28.99 4.64
N VAL A 186 22.97 28.27 5.66
CA VAL A 186 24.10 28.69 6.49
C VAL A 186 25.21 27.64 6.33
N LYS A 187 26.41 28.08 6.01
CA LYS A 187 27.59 27.21 5.85
C LYS A 187 28.50 27.33 7.06
N ARG A 188 29.03 26.21 7.55
CA ARG A 188 30.04 26.17 8.61
C ARG A 188 31.19 27.12 8.29
N GLY A 189 31.67 27.88 9.29
CA GLY A 189 32.74 28.83 9.21
C GLY A 189 32.40 30.15 8.47
N LYS A 190 31.14 30.33 8.05
CA LYS A 190 30.70 31.56 7.41
C LYS A 190 29.92 32.46 8.37
N PRO A 191 29.99 33.80 8.15
CA PRO A 191 29.21 34.73 8.95
C PRO A 191 27.70 34.50 8.81
N VAL A 192 27.00 34.63 9.92
CA VAL A 192 25.53 34.52 10.00
C VAL A 192 25.03 35.74 10.75
N ARG A 193 24.04 36.42 10.17
CA ARG A 193 23.29 37.46 10.87
C ARG A 193 22.29 36.81 11.81
N ILE A 194 22.41 37.12 13.10
CA ILE A 194 21.57 36.59 14.14
C ILE A 194 20.61 37.69 14.55
N ILE A 195 19.31 37.37 14.50
CA ILE A 195 18.24 38.28 14.93
C ILE A 195 17.64 37.73 16.21
N PHE A 196 17.52 38.57 17.19
CA PHE A 196 16.75 38.35 18.37
C PHE A 196 15.57 39.32 18.41
N GLU A 197 14.36 38.86 18.62
CA GLU A 197 13.15 39.66 18.70
C GLU A 197 12.35 39.25 19.95
N ASN A 198 12.04 40.25 20.79
CA ASN A 198 11.16 40.08 21.94
C ASN A 198 10.28 41.32 22.09
N GLY A 199 9.02 41.19 21.67
CA GLY A 199 8.07 42.33 21.62
C GLY A 199 8.62 43.46 20.72
N PRO A 200 8.72 44.71 21.22
CA PRO A 200 9.25 45.80 20.45
C PRO A 200 10.77 45.81 20.27
N MET A 201 11.48 44.98 21.03
CA MET A 201 12.93 44.94 21.02
C MET A 201 13.45 44.03 19.91
N ARG A 202 14.33 44.57 19.05
CA ARG A 202 15.04 43.80 18.03
C ARG A 202 16.54 44.05 18.13
N ILE A 203 17.28 42.98 18.37
CA ILE A 203 18.76 42.99 18.41
C ILE A 203 19.28 42.21 17.23
N THR A 204 20.28 42.75 16.57
CA THR A 204 20.99 42.09 15.47
C THR A 204 22.46 41.99 15.78
N THR A 205 23.06 40.81 15.61
CA THR A 205 24.49 40.59 15.79
C THR A 205 25.01 39.64 14.72
N ILE A 206 26.34 39.54 14.60
CA ILE A 206 26.99 38.60 13.67
C ILE A 206 27.63 37.48 14.47
N GLY A 207 27.45 36.26 13.99
CA GLY A 207 28.17 35.09 14.50
C GLY A 207 28.81 34.29 13.39
N LEU A 208 29.70 33.39 13.75
CA LEU A 208 30.29 32.39 12.85
C LEU A 208 29.59 31.06 13.07
N ALA A 209 29.05 30.45 12.00
CA ALA A 209 28.39 29.17 12.07
C ALA A 209 29.38 28.06 12.40
N GLU A 210 29.09 27.26 13.42
CA GLU A 210 29.88 26.08 13.80
C GLU A 210 29.50 24.83 12.99
N GLN A 211 28.33 24.86 12.33
CA GLN A 211 27.83 23.78 11.49
C GLN A 211 27.01 24.32 10.32
N ASN A 212 26.76 23.46 9.31
CA ASN A 212 25.84 23.80 8.23
C ASN A 212 24.40 23.81 8.77
N GLY A 213 23.53 24.65 8.16
CA GLY A 213 22.12 24.70 8.50
C GLY A 213 21.21 24.88 7.30
N MET A 214 20.16 24.07 7.23
CA MET A 214 19.04 24.22 6.31
C MET A 214 18.00 25.16 6.89
N HIS A 215 17.02 25.58 6.09
CA HIS A 215 15.89 26.36 6.60
C HIS A 215 15.19 25.60 7.72
N GLY A 216 14.91 26.29 8.82
CA GLY A 216 14.23 25.73 10.00
C GLY A 216 15.13 24.91 10.93
N GLU A 217 16.36 24.58 10.59
CA GLU A 217 17.26 23.84 11.46
C GLU A 217 17.85 24.72 12.57
N LEU A 218 17.97 24.14 13.76
CA LEU A 218 18.65 24.74 14.91
C LEU A 218 20.15 24.46 14.80
N ILE A 219 20.96 25.51 14.74
CA ILE A 219 22.40 25.38 14.58
C ILE A 219 23.18 26.13 15.69
N LYS A 220 24.40 25.66 15.93
CA LYS A 220 25.35 26.35 16.80
C LYS A 220 26.05 27.47 16.04
N VAL A 221 26.04 28.65 16.62
CA VAL A 221 26.73 29.81 16.08
C VAL A 221 27.53 30.50 17.19
N ARG A 222 28.79 30.81 16.93
CA ARG A 222 29.65 31.55 17.87
C ARG A 222 29.47 33.04 17.59
N ASN A 223 28.98 33.78 18.56
CA ASN A 223 28.88 35.23 18.47
C ASN A 223 30.30 35.86 18.37
N VAL A 224 30.50 36.72 17.35
CA VAL A 224 31.82 37.30 17.08
C VAL A 224 32.27 38.24 18.20
N SER A 225 31.36 38.97 18.83
CA SER A 225 31.68 39.96 19.88
C SER A 225 31.89 39.28 21.23
N SER A 226 30.93 38.50 21.68
CA SER A 226 30.96 37.86 23.02
C SER A 226 31.73 36.56 23.08
N LYS A 227 32.11 35.96 21.93
CA LYS A 227 32.72 34.62 21.77
C LYS A 227 31.87 33.45 22.28
N LYS A 228 30.69 33.71 22.81
CA LYS A 228 29.76 32.70 23.32
C LYS A 228 29.09 31.94 22.18
N ILE A 229 28.84 30.65 22.41
CA ILE A 229 28.04 29.80 21.49
C ILE A 229 26.59 29.99 21.85
N ILE A 230 25.77 30.23 20.82
CA ILE A 230 24.32 30.33 20.94
C ILE A 230 23.67 29.40 19.93
N TYR A 231 22.48 28.94 20.24
CA TYR A 231 21.66 28.13 19.36
C TYR A 231 20.67 29.03 18.64
N VAL A 232 20.62 28.93 17.32
CA VAL A 232 19.78 29.78 16.49
C VAL A 232 19.09 28.98 15.40
N ARG A 233 17.86 29.29 15.08
CA ARG A 233 17.12 28.67 14.00
C ARG A 233 17.39 29.42 12.71
N VAL A 234 17.77 28.68 11.67
CA VAL A 234 18.03 29.23 10.31
C VAL A 234 16.71 29.64 9.68
N THR A 235 16.61 30.93 9.34
CA THR A 235 15.41 31.51 8.70
C THR A 235 15.65 31.97 7.26
N GLY A 236 16.91 31.97 6.80
CA GLY A 236 17.28 32.39 5.45
C GLY A 236 18.77 32.24 5.14
N ASN A 237 19.17 32.71 3.96
CA ASN A 237 20.55 32.69 3.54
C ASN A 237 21.41 33.55 4.48
N SER A 238 22.34 32.89 5.19
CA SER A 238 23.19 33.55 6.22
C SER A 238 22.39 34.32 7.27
N LEU A 239 21.15 33.89 7.55
CA LEU A 239 20.22 34.52 8.47
C LEU A 239 19.68 33.48 9.44
N ALA A 240 19.66 33.81 10.72
CA ALA A 240 19.11 32.96 11.77
C ALA A 240 18.46 33.80 12.88
N LYS A 241 17.49 33.21 13.60
CA LYS A 241 16.77 33.82 14.72
C LYS A 241 17.03 33.03 15.99
N VAL A 242 17.19 33.72 17.11
CA VAL A 242 17.20 33.09 18.44
C VAL A 242 15.78 32.72 18.80
N GLU A 243 15.56 31.50 19.24
CA GLU A 243 14.29 31.02 19.83
C GLU A 243 14.49 30.75 21.32
N PHE A 244 13.46 31.04 22.08
CA PHE A 244 13.35 30.73 23.51
C PHE A 244 12.40 29.57 23.71
#